data_586a4fe4267b3b2f287cdd9940ea6818
#
_entry.id   586a4fe4267b3b2f287cdd9940ea6818
#
_cell.length_a   1.000
_cell.length_b   1.000
_cell.length_c   1.000
_cell.angle_alpha   90.00
_cell.angle_beta   90.00
_cell.angle_gamma   90.00
#
_symmetry.space_group_name_H-M   'P 1'
#
loop_
_entity.id
_entity.type
_entity.pdbx_description
1 polymer ?
#
loop_
_entity_poly.entity_id
_entity_poly.type
_entity_poly.pdbx_seq_one_letter_code
_entity_poly.pdbx_strand_id
1 'polypeptide(L)'
;MSVNPLKFFAISLISLFLFSIFSISVFAKGNNGEVLPPTANVDSGVYYKEQEIILNTATPGTKIYYTTDGTIPTMQSNLYTEPIKVTEDTTIKAFAVRGNVNENALKNGKGNTHSEVATYTYEFVDRADIANQFLSFTYDYMPYRLFVPENYDPNKSYPLVLFLHGGGERGDDNEKQLLANDGAVIWAAPENQKKQQAFVLAPQARNEYDGGFTVTRNSDNIVDLSRVFEFSRDLETAHEILQHVMDEYNIDRNRIYSTGLSQGGYGTFNLNVRYPDLFAAMVPIAGGGDPNKVHVLKDKPIWAFHAEDDPVIPVEHTRNAINSIREAGGNPLYTEYSSELRYGHASWVPAYNNQQMIDWMFQQVKK
;
A
#
# COMPACT_ATOMS: atom_id res chain seq x y z
N MET A 1 21.63 4.89 -38.12
CA MET A 1 22.86 4.80 -37.29
C MET A 1 22.53 3.86 -36.15
N SER A 2 23.25 2.75 -36.07
CA SER A 2 22.95 1.66 -35.13
C SER A 2 23.40 2.06 -33.73
N VAL A 3 22.50 1.99 -32.75
CA VAL A 3 22.81 2.22 -31.33
C VAL A 3 23.09 0.87 -30.68
N ASN A 4 24.31 0.73 -30.17
CA ASN A 4 24.81 -0.45 -29.47
C ASN A 4 24.07 -0.69 -28.14
N PRO A 5 23.78 -1.94 -27.73
CA PRO A 5 23.20 -2.22 -26.44
C PRO A 5 24.22 -2.01 -25.32
N LEU A 6 23.82 -1.25 -24.29
CA LEU A 6 24.61 -1.01 -23.10
C LEU A 6 24.89 -2.32 -22.34
N LYS A 7 26.14 -2.52 -22.02
CA LYS A 7 26.66 -3.62 -21.18
C LYS A 7 26.21 -3.39 -19.73
N PHE A 8 25.49 -4.35 -19.22
CA PHE A 8 25.19 -4.44 -17.77
C PHE A 8 26.50 -4.68 -17.00
N PHE A 9 26.88 -3.74 -16.16
CA PHE A 9 27.86 -3.98 -15.10
C PHE A 9 27.15 -4.62 -13.92
N ALA A 10 27.41 -5.89 -13.70
CA ALA A 10 26.99 -6.60 -12.51
C ALA A 10 27.80 -6.08 -11.30
N ILE A 11 27.17 -5.31 -10.43
CA ILE A 11 27.69 -5.04 -9.09
C ILE A 11 27.26 -6.22 -8.24
N SER A 12 28.22 -7.06 -7.89
CA SER A 12 28.08 -8.17 -6.96
C SER A 12 27.85 -7.58 -5.55
N LEU A 13 26.61 -7.50 -5.12
CA LEU A 13 26.26 -7.37 -3.70
C LEU A 13 26.14 -8.78 -3.11
N ILE A 14 26.84 -8.97 -2.03
CA ILE A 14 26.90 -10.18 -1.21
C ILE A 14 25.47 -10.53 -0.79
N SER A 15 24.91 -11.57 -1.41
CA SER A 15 23.63 -12.12 -1.04
C SER A 15 23.75 -12.83 0.31
N LEU A 16 23.14 -12.22 1.33
CA LEU A 16 22.76 -12.96 2.52
C LEU A 16 21.63 -13.93 2.11
N PHE A 17 21.92 -15.22 2.15
CA PHE A 17 20.96 -16.28 1.90
C PHE A 17 19.89 -16.25 2.99
N LEU A 18 18.76 -15.61 2.74
CA LEU A 18 17.53 -15.84 3.48
C LEU A 18 16.90 -17.13 2.97
N PHE A 19 17.01 -18.20 3.75
CA PHE A 19 16.23 -19.40 3.55
C PHE A 19 14.74 -19.04 3.75
N SER A 20 14.00 -18.83 2.67
CA SER A 20 12.54 -18.82 2.72
C SER A 20 12.05 -20.24 3.04
N ILE A 21 11.79 -20.50 4.31
CA ILE A 21 11.06 -21.70 4.72
C ILE A 21 9.60 -21.49 4.30
N PHE A 22 9.22 -22.08 3.19
CA PHE A 22 7.82 -22.23 2.80
C PHE A 22 7.11 -23.06 3.89
N SER A 23 6.39 -22.41 4.78
CA SER A 23 5.49 -23.11 5.71
C SER A 23 4.25 -23.54 4.95
N ILE A 24 4.28 -24.79 4.44
CA ILE A 24 3.07 -25.44 3.98
C ILE A 24 2.24 -25.72 5.23
N SER A 25 1.13 -25.01 5.40
CA SER A 25 0.12 -25.32 6.41
C SER A 25 -0.58 -26.63 6.03
N VAL A 26 0.05 -27.74 6.35
CA VAL A 26 -0.63 -29.04 6.31
C VAL A 26 -1.57 -29.08 7.51
N PHE A 27 -2.88 -29.02 7.28
CA PHE A 27 -3.87 -29.36 8.28
C PHE A 27 -3.69 -30.85 8.65
N ALA A 28 -2.82 -31.12 9.59
CA ALA A 28 -2.70 -32.44 10.18
C ALA A 28 -3.98 -32.71 10.99
N LYS A 29 -4.76 -33.69 10.54
CA LYS A 29 -5.84 -34.24 11.32
C LYS A 29 -5.20 -34.93 12.54
N GLY A 30 -5.19 -34.24 13.69
CA GLY A 30 -4.54 -34.69 14.90
C GLY A 30 -5.04 -36.08 15.30
N ASN A 31 -4.12 -36.97 15.61
CA ASN A 31 -4.41 -38.26 16.28
C ASN A 31 -5.04 -37.96 17.65
N ASN A 32 -6.00 -38.81 18.07
CA ASN A 32 -6.75 -38.65 19.30
C ASN A 32 -5.88 -38.34 20.52
N GLY A 33 -5.95 -37.07 20.98
CA GLY A 33 -5.34 -36.63 22.23
C GLY A 33 -4.16 -35.64 22.13
N GLU A 34 -3.62 -35.38 20.93
CA GLU A 34 -2.48 -34.46 20.76
C GLU A 34 -2.92 -32.99 20.88
N VAL A 35 -2.07 -32.17 21.54
CA VAL A 35 -2.24 -30.71 21.58
C VAL A 35 -1.52 -30.11 20.37
N LEU A 36 -2.26 -29.43 19.50
CA LEU A 36 -1.70 -28.79 18.31
C LEU A 36 -1.02 -27.45 18.66
N PRO A 37 0.08 -27.08 17.96
CA PRO A 37 0.73 -25.79 18.12
C PRO A 37 -0.23 -24.63 17.82
N PRO A 38 -0.08 -23.48 18.51
CA PRO A 38 -0.83 -22.28 18.13
C PRO A 38 -0.54 -21.84 16.70
N THR A 39 -1.56 -21.27 16.05
CA THR A 39 -1.44 -20.60 14.76
C THR A 39 -1.59 -19.10 14.92
N ALA A 40 -0.94 -18.30 14.06
CA ALA A 40 -1.11 -16.85 13.98
C ALA A 40 -1.97 -16.49 12.76
N ASN A 41 -2.72 -15.38 12.87
CA ASN A 41 -3.49 -14.82 11.76
C ASN A 41 -2.60 -14.14 10.71
N VAL A 42 -1.39 -13.72 11.09
CA VAL A 42 -0.38 -13.08 10.24
C VAL A 42 0.83 -14.01 10.16
N ASP A 43 1.26 -14.32 8.93
CA ASP A 43 2.46 -15.14 8.67
C ASP A 43 3.74 -14.41 9.08
N SER A 44 4.82 -15.17 9.30
CA SER A 44 6.17 -14.61 9.36
C SER A 44 6.52 -13.87 8.09
N GLY A 45 7.22 -12.74 8.20
CA GLY A 45 7.60 -11.95 7.03
C GLY A 45 8.14 -10.58 7.36
N VAL A 46 8.36 -9.79 6.29
CA VAL A 46 8.78 -8.39 6.36
C VAL A 46 7.56 -7.51 6.18
N TYR A 47 7.41 -6.48 7.00
CA TYR A 47 6.26 -5.61 7.07
C TYR A 47 6.68 -4.14 7.12
N TYR A 48 5.86 -3.29 6.55
CA TYR A 48 6.01 -1.83 6.64
C TYR A 48 5.11 -1.23 7.73
N LYS A 49 3.92 -1.81 7.92
CA LYS A 49 2.95 -1.36 8.93
C LYS A 49 2.92 -2.28 10.13
N GLU A 50 2.57 -1.70 11.28
CA GLU A 50 2.30 -2.47 12.50
C GLU A 50 1.34 -3.64 12.25
N GLN A 51 1.56 -4.74 12.95
CA GLN A 51 0.74 -5.94 12.85
C GLN A 51 0.06 -6.24 14.19
N GLU A 52 -1.17 -6.73 14.10
CA GLU A 52 -1.93 -7.23 15.26
C GLU A 52 -2.01 -8.76 15.16
N ILE A 53 -1.29 -9.44 16.05
CA ILE A 53 -1.14 -10.90 16.01
C ILE A 53 -2.17 -11.57 16.90
N ILE A 54 -3.07 -12.32 16.28
CA ILE A 54 -4.06 -13.15 16.95
C ILE A 54 -3.56 -14.59 16.96
N LEU A 55 -3.28 -15.11 18.13
CA LEU A 55 -2.91 -16.51 18.32
C LEU A 55 -4.17 -17.37 18.56
N ASN A 56 -4.28 -18.48 17.83
CA ASN A 56 -5.36 -19.44 17.96
C ASN A 56 -4.82 -20.84 18.19
N THR A 57 -5.62 -21.69 18.83
CA THR A 57 -5.35 -23.13 18.93
C THR A 57 -6.57 -23.94 18.48
N ALA A 58 -6.33 -24.96 17.68
CA ALA A 58 -7.37 -25.90 17.25
C ALA A 58 -7.73 -26.94 18.35
N THR A 59 -6.98 -26.99 19.46
CA THR A 59 -7.23 -27.95 20.56
C THR A 59 -8.09 -27.28 21.65
N PRO A 60 -9.35 -27.69 21.84
CA PRO A 60 -10.22 -27.13 22.87
C PRO A 60 -9.68 -27.30 24.29
N GLY A 61 -9.96 -26.34 25.16
CA GLY A 61 -9.58 -26.38 26.59
C GLY A 61 -8.09 -26.17 26.85
N THR A 62 -7.36 -25.59 25.90
CA THR A 62 -5.95 -25.21 26.06
C THR A 62 -5.80 -23.72 26.37
N LYS A 63 -4.69 -23.36 27.02
CA LYS A 63 -4.19 -22.01 27.20
C LYS A 63 -2.94 -21.84 26.34
N ILE A 64 -2.74 -20.66 25.77
CA ILE A 64 -1.54 -20.34 24.99
C ILE A 64 -0.63 -19.49 25.86
N TYR A 65 0.64 -19.90 25.98
CA TYR A 65 1.72 -19.11 26.58
C TYR A 65 2.69 -18.69 25.50
N TYR A 66 3.21 -17.46 25.59
CA TYR A 66 4.08 -16.91 24.55
C TYR A 66 5.18 -16.00 25.11
N THR A 67 6.20 -15.78 24.28
CA THR A 67 7.26 -14.77 24.44
C THR A 67 7.32 -13.92 23.17
N THR A 68 7.88 -12.71 23.25
CA THR A 68 8.08 -11.80 22.10
C THR A 68 9.54 -11.54 21.78
N ASP A 69 10.45 -12.08 22.58
CA ASP A 69 11.91 -11.92 22.48
C ASP A 69 12.63 -13.14 21.86
N GLY A 70 11.86 -14.10 21.33
CA GLY A 70 12.39 -15.33 20.74
C GLY A 70 12.88 -16.38 21.75
N THR A 71 12.74 -16.16 23.06
CA THR A 71 13.03 -17.17 24.07
C THR A 71 11.97 -18.28 24.04
N ILE A 72 12.32 -19.49 24.53
CA ILE A 72 11.37 -20.61 24.61
C ILE A 72 10.34 -20.31 25.71
N PRO A 73 9.03 -20.26 25.40
CA PRO A 73 8.00 -19.98 26.38
C PRO A 73 7.82 -21.13 27.37
N THR A 74 7.49 -20.78 28.62
CA THR A 74 7.16 -21.67 29.73
C THR A 74 5.77 -21.30 30.27
N MET A 75 5.26 -22.03 31.24
CA MET A 75 4.02 -21.68 31.95
C MET A 75 4.12 -20.39 32.79
N GLN A 76 5.32 -19.85 32.98
CA GLN A 76 5.59 -18.55 33.64
C GLN A 76 5.67 -17.41 32.62
N SER A 77 5.67 -17.71 31.31
CA SER A 77 5.64 -16.71 30.24
C SER A 77 4.26 -16.06 30.13
N ASN A 78 4.10 -15.08 29.25
CA ASN A 78 2.84 -14.37 29.07
C ASN A 78 1.71 -15.33 28.68
N LEU A 79 0.58 -15.24 29.38
CA LEU A 79 -0.64 -15.92 28.99
C LEU A 79 -1.32 -15.10 27.90
N TYR A 80 -1.64 -15.72 26.76
CA TYR A 80 -2.34 -15.06 25.68
C TYR A 80 -3.82 -14.84 26.04
N THR A 81 -4.25 -13.57 26.12
CA THR A 81 -5.62 -13.14 26.44
C THR A 81 -6.17 -12.13 25.46
N GLU A 82 -5.31 -11.45 24.73
CA GLU A 82 -5.66 -10.39 23.75
C GLU A 82 -4.64 -10.35 22.62
N PRO A 83 -4.96 -9.74 21.46
CA PRO A 83 -4.05 -9.61 20.35
C PRO A 83 -2.73 -8.92 20.73
N ILE A 84 -1.62 -9.39 20.15
CA ILE A 84 -0.27 -8.87 20.38
C ILE A 84 0.02 -7.82 19.32
N LYS A 85 0.20 -6.57 19.73
CA LYS A 85 0.64 -5.49 18.84
C LYS A 85 2.13 -5.59 18.61
N VAL A 86 2.56 -5.65 17.34
CA VAL A 86 3.95 -5.76 16.90
C VAL A 86 4.27 -4.57 15.99
N THR A 87 5.26 -3.76 16.42
CA THR A 87 5.63 -2.50 15.76
C THR A 87 7.13 -2.42 15.41
N GLU A 88 7.90 -3.43 15.80
CA GLU A 88 9.34 -3.53 15.59
C GLU A 88 9.74 -5.00 15.43
N ASP A 89 10.96 -5.27 15.02
CA ASP A 89 11.48 -6.62 14.84
C ASP A 89 11.19 -7.49 16.05
N THR A 90 10.40 -8.52 15.84
CA THR A 90 9.86 -9.34 16.93
C THR A 90 9.82 -10.81 16.53
N THR A 91 10.29 -11.67 17.42
CA THR A 91 10.12 -13.12 17.30
C THR A 91 9.16 -13.61 18.38
N ILE A 92 7.95 -13.97 17.97
CA ILE A 92 6.97 -14.60 18.86
C ILE A 92 7.19 -16.10 18.84
N LYS A 93 7.38 -16.69 20.04
CA LYS A 93 7.29 -18.14 20.25
C LYS A 93 6.11 -18.45 21.14
N ALA A 94 5.31 -19.45 20.77
CA ALA A 94 4.10 -19.79 21.48
C ALA A 94 3.87 -21.30 21.56
N PHE A 95 3.29 -21.77 22.64
CA PHE A 95 2.85 -23.15 22.77
C PHE A 95 1.50 -23.22 23.51
N ALA A 96 0.73 -24.27 23.23
CA ALA A 96 -0.56 -24.51 23.86
C ALA A 96 -0.44 -25.58 24.94
N VAL A 97 -1.12 -25.37 26.09
CA VAL A 97 -1.10 -26.27 27.24
C VAL A 97 -2.54 -26.61 27.64
N ARG A 98 -2.87 -27.89 27.88
CA ARG A 98 -4.15 -28.26 28.45
C ARG A 98 -4.33 -27.67 29.84
N GLY A 99 -5.54 -27.21 30.16
CA GLY A 99 -5.85 -26.68 31.49
C GLY A 99 -5.53 -27.70 32.61
N ASN A 100 -5.07 -27.20 33.75
CA ASN A 100 -4.72 -27.99 34.97
C ASN A 100 -3.50 -28.90 34.88
N VAL A 101 -2.58 -28.64 33.94
CA VAL A 101 -1.28 -29.32 33.87
C VAL A 101 -0.26 -28.54 34.72
N ASN A 102 0.55 -29.25 35.50
CA ASN A 102 1.68 -28.66 36.22
C ASN A 102 3.00 -28.90 35.46
N GLU A 103 4.08 -28.22 35.86
CA GLU A 103 5.38 -28.30 35.18
C GLU A 103 5.96 -29.73 35.12
N ASN A 104 5.70 -30.57 36.13
CA ASN A 104 6.17 -31.94 36.12
C ASN A 104 5.46 -32.80 35.06
N ALA A 105 4.18 -32.51 34.81
CA ALA A 105 3.44 -33.15 33.73
C ALA A 105 3.91 -32.69 32.34
N LEU A 106 4.38 -31.44 32.20
CA LEU A 106 4.99 -30.96 30.93
C LEU A 106 6.26 -31.75 30.59
N LYS A 107 7.12 -32.04 31.58
CA LYS A 107 8.36 -32.78 31.33
C LYS A 107 8.15 -34.21 30.85
N ASN A 108 7.03 -34.84 31.23
CA ASN A 108 6.76 -36.25 30.99
C ASN A 108 5.60 -36.52 29.99
N GLY A 109 4.84 -35.50 29.58
CA GLY A 109 3.58 -35.64 28.88
C GLY A 109 3.56 -35.04 27.45
N LYS A 110 4.66 -35.15 26.73
CA LYS A 110 4.80 -34.61 25.36
C LYS A 110 3.65 -35.06 24.44
N GLY A 111 3.06 -34.12 23.75
CA GLY A 111 1.98 -34.36 22.77
C GLY A 111 0.56 -34.39 23.36
N ASN A 112 0.38 -34.90 24.58
CA ASN A 112 -0.95 -35.01 25.21
C ASN A 112 -1.26 -33.89 26.20
N THR A 113 -0.26 -33.21 26.74
CA THR A 113 -0.39 -32.14 27.74
C THR A 113 -0.09 -30.77 27.17
N HIS A 114 0.79 -30.69 26.20
CA HIS A 114 1.21 -29.45 25.54
C HIS A 114 1.64 -29.69 24.09
N SER A 115 1.63 -28.62 23.29
CA SER A 115 2.07 -28.64 21.92
C SER A 115 3.59 -28.49 21.77
N GLU A 116 4.11 -28.74 20.59
CA GLU A 116 5.37 -28.16 20.15
C GLU A 116 5.27 -26.62 20.13
N VAL A 117 6.45 -25.94 20.15
CA VAL A 117 6.52 -24.48 20.11
C VAL A 117 6.39 -24.01 18.66
N ALA A 118 5.41 -23.19 18.38
CA ALA A 118 5.33 -22.42 17.14
C ALA A 118 6.23 -21.20 17.22
N THR A 119 6.84 -20.80 16.08
CA THR A 119 7.70 -19.62 15.99
C THR A 119 7.22 -18.74 14.83
N TYR A 120 7.07 -17.45 15.10
CA TYR A 120 6.69 -16.42 14.14
C TYR A 120 7.66 -15.26 14.23
N THR A 121 8.28 -14.88 13.10
CA THR A 121 9.24 -13.78 13.03
C THR A 121 8.67 -12.67 12.16
N TYR A 122 8.65 -11.47 12.71
CA TYR A 122 8.21 -10.23 12.06
C TYR A 122 9.38 -9.28 11.99
N GLU A 123 9.77 -8.89 10.80
CA GLU A 123 10.81 -7.89 10.53
C GLU A 123 10.13 -6.64 9.99
N PHE A 124 10.65 -5.45 10.32
CA PHE A 124 10.07 -4.19 9.87
C PHE A 124 11.05 -3.40 9.04
N VAL A 125 10.54 -2.82 7.96
CA VAL A 125 11.27 -1.86 7.12
C VAL A 125 10.63 -0.48 7.26
N ASP A 126 11.44 0.57 7.14
CA ASP A 126 10.95 1.93 7.16
C ASP A 126 10.62 2.44 5.74
N ARG A 127 10.10 3.67 5.65
CA ARG A 127 9.75 4.31 4.38
C ARG A 127 10.98 4.49 3.48
N ALA A 128 12.14 4.83 4.05
CA ALA A 128 13.36 5.05 3.29
C ALA A 128 13.87 3.73 2.68
N ASP A 129 13.76 2.62 3.41
CA ASP A 129 14.13 1.29 2.91
C ASP A 129 13.30 0.91 1.68
N ILE A 130 12.00 1.18 1.70
CA ILE A 130 11.13 0.94 0.55
C ILE A 130 11.45 1.92 -0.58
N ALA A 131 11.61 3.21 -0.28
CA ALA A 131 11.91 4.24 -1.26
C ALA A 131 13.23 3.98 -2.01
N ASN A 132 14.23 3.42 -1.32
CA ASN A 132 15.53 3.05 -1.91
C ASN A 132 15.43 1.92 -2.97
N GLN A 133 14.33 1.17 -2.99
CA GLN A 133 14.07 0.14 -4.01
C GLN A 133 13.53 0.71 -5.32
N PHE A 134 13.10 1.98 -5.34
CA PHE A 134 12.62 2.63 -6.55
C PHE A 134 13.79 3.08 -7.43
N LEU A 135 13.80 2.66 -8.67
CA LEU A 135 14.73 3.14 -9.68
C LEU A 135 14.48 4.62 -9.98
N SER A 136 15.53 5.37 -10.27
CA SER A 136 15.49 6.81 -10.54
C SER A 136 15.68 7.08 -12.03
N PHE A 137 14.77 7.87 -12.61
CA PHE A 137 14.75 8.23 -14.02
C PHE A 137 14.39 9.71 -14.21
N THR A 138 14.58 10.20 -15.42
CA THR A 138 14.08 11.50 -15.88
C THR A 138 13.52 11.32 -17.30
N TYR A 139 12.33 11.89 -17.54
CA TYR A 139 11.71 11.95 -18.85
C TYR A 139 11.47 13.42 -19.20
N ASP A 140 12.03 13.89 -20.31
CA ASP A 140 12.11 15.31 -20.66
C ASP A 140 12.69 16.11 -19.46
N TYR A 141 11.90 16.92 -18.82
CA TYR A 141 12.27 17.72 -17.64
C TYR A 141 11.81 17.12 -16.31
N MET A 142 10.98 16.07 -16.33
CA MET A 142 10.33 15.53 -15.13
C MET A 142 11.08 14.31 -14.58
N PRO A 143 11.63 14.41 -13.36
CA PRO A 143 12.14 13.23 -12.68
C PRO A 143 10.98 12.31 -12.25
N TYR A 144 11.25 11.00 -12.25
CA TYR A 144 10.30 10.02 -11.75
C TYR A 144 11.00 8.83 -11.09
N ARG A 145 10.28 8.19 -10.21
CA ARG A 145 10.68 6.96 -9.54
C ARG A 145 9.80 5.81 -9.98
N LEU A 146 10.41 4.65 -10.21
CA LEU A 146 9.74 3.44 -10.64
C LEU A 146 10.13 2.27 -9.75
N PHE A 147 9.18 1.72 -9.01
CA PHE A 147 9.34 0.42 -8.37
C PHE A 147 9.04 -0.69 -9.38
N VAL A 148 9.98 -1.61 -9.52
CA VAL A 148 9.84 -2.82 -10.33
C VAL A 148 9.70 -4.00 -9.36
N PRO A 149 8.66 -4.85 -9.49
CA PRO A 149 8.47 -5.99 -8.60
C PRO A 149 9.71 -6.87 -8.50
N GLU A 150 10.00 -7.36 -7.31
CA GLU A 150 11.09 -8.32 -7.10
C GLU A 150 10.86 -9.55 -7.98
N ASN A 151 11.95 -10.02 -8.60
CA ASN A 151 11.90 -11.15 -9.54
C ASN A 151 10.96 -10.93 -10.75
N TYR A 152 10.91 -9.68 -11.27
CA TYR A 152 10.15 -9.35 -12.49
C TYR A 152 10.50 -10.32 -13.62
N ASP A 153 9.47 -10.96 -14.18
CA ASP A 153 9.57 -11.85 -15.34
C ASP A 153 8.92 -11.16 -16.56
N PRO A 154 9.68 -10.81 -17.61
CA PRO A 154 9.14 -10.11 -18.78
C PRO A 154 8.10 -10.93 -19.57
N ASN A 155 7.95 -12.24 -19.27
CA ASN A 155 6.94 -13.08 -19.89
C ASN A 155 5.60 -13.06 -19.13
N LYS A 156 5.52 -12.39 -17.96
CA LYS A 156 4.31 -12.21 -17.17
C LYS A 156 3.91 -10.74 -17.20
N SER A 157 2.61 -10.47 -17.25
CA SER A 157 2.10 -9.10 -17.15
C SER A 157 1.73 -8.74 -15.72
N TYR A 158 2.03 -7.50 -15.33
CA TYR A 158 1.89 -7.00 -13.96
C TYR A 158 1.01 -5.76 -13.92
N PRO A 159 0.20 -5.57 -12.85
CA PRO A 159 -0.47 -4.30 -12.59
C PRO A 159 0.53 -3.15 -12.43
N LEU A 160 0.04 -1.92 -12.65
CA LEU A 160 0.79 -0.69 -12.38
C LEU A 160 -0.07 0.30 -11.61
N VAL A 161 0.50 0.91 -10.57
CA VAL A 161 -0.09 2.02 -9.82
C VAL A 161 0.65 3.30 -10.16
N LEU A 162 -0.06 4.28 -10.71
CA LEU A 162 0.43 5.66 -10.86
C LEU A 162 0.05 6.45 -9.61
N PHE A 163 1.05 6.97 -8.91
CA PHE A 163 0.89 7.86 -7.76
C PHE A 163 1.18 9.31 -8.15
N LEU A 164 0.26 10.21 -7.85
CA LEU A 164 0.38 11.66 -8.05
C LEU A 164 0.45 12.35 -6.69
N HIS A 165 1.59 12.96 -6.39
CA HIS A 165 1.86 13.61 -5.10
C HIS A 165 1.12 14.94 -4.90
N GLY A 166 1.14 15.47 -3.70
CA GLY A 166 0.58 16.78 -3.36
C GLY A 166 1.47 17.97 -3.74
N GLY A 167 0.96 19.17 -3.50
CA GLY A 167 1.69 20.40 -3.84
C GLY A 167 2.99 20.63 -3.06
N GLY A 168 3.13 19.96 -1.90
CA GLY A 168 4.33 20.05 -1.05
C GLY A 168 5.53 19.27 -1.56
N GLU A 169 5.29 18.21 -2.34
CA GLU A 169 6.31 17.30 -2.85
C GLU A 169 6.86 17.71 -4.23
N ARG A 170 6.39 18.82 -4.79
CA ARG A 170 6.91 19.39 -6.04
C ARG A 170 8.40 19.71 -5.91
N GLY A 171 9.15 19.52 -6.98
CA GLY A 171 10.59 19.75 -7.01
C GLY A 171 11.28 19.05 -8.16
N ASP A 172 12.58 18.81 -7.96
CA ASP A 172 13.49 18.14 -8.88
C ASP A 172 14.47 17.20 -8.15
N ASP A 173 14.27 17.03 -6.83
CA ASP A 173 15.10 16.15 -5.99
C ASP A 173 14.85 14.66 -6.24
N ASN A 174 13.72 14.33 -6.87
CA ASN A 174 13.29 12.95 -7.13
C ASN A 174 13.17 12.08 -5.87
N GLU A 175 12.86 12.67 -4.72
CA GLU A 175 12.80 12.00 -3.41
C GLU A 175 11.52 12.32 -2.63
N LYS A 176 11.10 13.60 -2.59
CA LYS A 176 9.97 14.04 -1.76
C LYS A 176 8.67 13.29 -2.05
N GLN A 177 8.40 12.95 -3.32
CA GLN A 177 7.21 12.20 -3.72
C GLN A 177 7.15 10.79 -3.10
N LEU A 178 8.29 10.25 -2.62
CA LEU A 178 8.35 8.97 -1.93
C LEU A 178 8.40 9.12 -0.40
N LEU A 179 9.13 10.16 0.09
CA LEU A 179 9.51 10.25 1.49
C LEU A 179 8.54 11.08 2.34
N ALA A 180 7.76 11.99 1.74
CA ALA A 180 6.88 12.89 2.49
C ALA A 180 5.63 12.22 3.07
N ASN A 181 5.15 11.15 2.44
CA ASN A 181 3.95 10.41 2.84
C ASN A 181 3.99 8.98 2.32
N ASP A 182 2.96 8.17 2.65
CA ASP A 182 2.90 6.76 2.26
C ASP A 182 2.35 6.52 0.84
N GLY A 183 1.90 7.56 0.15
CA GLY A 183 1.10 7.43 -1.07
C GLY A 183 1.75 6.66 -2.22
N ALA A 184 3.09 6.69 -2.36
CA ALA A 184 3.82 5.87 -3.30
C ALA A 184 4.26 4.54 -2.67
N VAL A 185 4.92 4.61 -1.49
CA VAL A 185 5.64 3.48 -0.90
C VAL A 185 4.71 2.37 -0.40
N ILE A 186 3.46 2.69 -0.03
CA ILE A 186 2.50 1.69 0.45
C ILE A 186 2.21 0.60 -0.59
N TRP A 187 2.23 0.93 -1.88
CA TRP A 187 2.02 -0.02 -2.96
C TRP A 187 3.22 -0.93 -3.18
N ALA A 188 4.42 -0.46 -2.82
CA ALA A 188 5.66 -1.22 -2.85
C ALA A 188 5.98 -1.91 -1.51
N ALA A 189 5.15 -1.71 -0.47
CA ALA A 189 5.33 -2.34 0.83
C ALA A 189 5.34 -3.87 0.72
N PRO A 190 6.23 -4.57 1.43
CA PRO A 190 6.43 -6.02 1.29
C PRO A 190 5.15 -6.84 1.43
N GLU A 191 4.29 -6.49 2.41
CA GLU A 191 3.01 -7.15 2.64
C GLU A 191 2.02 -6.99 1.49
N ASN A 192 2.05 -5.85 0.80
CA ASN A 192 1.19 -5.59 -0.36
C ASN A 192 1.74 -6.26 -1.62
N GLN A 193 3.06 -6.21 -1.84
CA GLN A 193 3.72 -6.91 -2.95
C GLN A 193 3.61 -8.43 -2.83
N LYS A 194 3.61 -8.98 -1.62
CA LYS A 194 3.36 -10.42 -1.38
C LYS A 194 1.95 -10.84 -1.82
N LYS A 195 0.95 -9.98 -1.61
CA LYS A 195 -0.44 -10.22 -2.02
C LYS A 195 -0.63 -10.02 -3.52
N GLN A 196 -0.10 -8.93 -4.06
CA GLN A 196 -0.18 -8.57 -5.46
C GLN A 196 1.08 -7.82 -5.88
N GLN A 197 1.97 -8.48 -6.61
CA GLN A 197 3.10 -7.83 -7.26
C GLN A 197 2.59 -6.79 -8.25
N ALA A 198 3.10 -5.57 -8.16
CA ALA A 198 2.70 -4.45 -9.01
C ALA A 198 3.85 -3.46 -9.20
N PHE A 199 3.95 -2.83 -10.35
CA PHE A 199 4.79 -1.66 -10.56
C PHE A 199 4.18 -0.46 -9.84
N VAL A 200 5.05 0.46 -9.37
CA VAL A 200 4.62 1.74 -8.82
C VAL A 200 5.39 2.86 -9.52
N LEU A 201 4.67 3.75 -10.17
CA LEU A 201 5.22 4.91 -10.87
C LEU A 201 4.90 6.18 -10.10
N ALA A 202 5.93 6.94 -9.73
CA ALA A 202 5.83 8.17 -8.96
C ALA A 202 6.62 9.31 -9.64
N PRO A 203 6.03 10.05 -10.59
CA PRO A 203 6.64 11.25 -11.17
C PRO A 203 6.66 12.39 -10.15
N GLN A 204 7.64 13.32 -10.28
CA GLN A 204 7.72 14.52 -9.47
C GLN A 204 7.50 15.75 -10.35
N ALA A 205 6.42 16.48 -10.08
CA ALA A 205 6.05 17.69 -10.79
C ALA A 205 6.92 18.89 -10.37
N ARG A 206 7.06 19.87 -11.27
CA ARG A 206 7.87 21.09 -11.06
C ARG A 206 7.37 21.96 -9.89
N ASN A 207 8.30 22.60 -9.20
CA ASN A 207 7.99 23.57 -8.14
C ASN A 207 7.89 25.02 -8.68
N GLU A 208 7.12 25.20 -9.74
CA GLU A 208 6.77 26.50 -10.31
C GLU A 208 5.32 26.85 -9.97
N TYR A 209 4.92 28.12 -10.14
CA TYR A 209 3.56 28.55 -9.79
C TYR A 209 2.48 27.79 -10.62
N ASP A 210 2.79 27.47 -11.88
CA ASP A 210 1.94 26.68 -12.78
C ASP A 210 2.30 25.19 -12.79
N GLY A 211 3.29 24.77 -11.99
CA GLY A 211 3.73 23.39 -11.85
C GLY A 211 2.81 22.56 -10.96
N GLY A 212 2.89 21.25 -11.16
CA GLY A 212 2.08 20.28 -10.45
C GLY A 212 1.06 19.57 -11.34
N PHE A 213 0.41 18.55 -10.80
CA PHE A 213 -0.58 17.74 -11.52
C PHE A 213 -1.92 18.47 -11.74
N THR A 214 -2.05 19.66 -11.20
CA THR A 214 -3.02 20.70 -11.52
C THR A 214 -2.51 22.03 -11.01
N VAL A 215 -3.09 23.15 -11.48
CA VAL A 215 -2.67 24.49 -11.05
C VAL A 215 -3.41 24.86 -9.76
N THR A 216 -2.69 24.96 -8.65
CA THR A 216 -3.24 25.29 -7.34
C THR A 216 -2.71 26.61 -6.77
N ARG A 217 -1.91 27.34 -7.55
CA ARG A 217 -1.32 28.63 -7.15
C ARG A 217 -1.37 29.64 -8.28
N ASN A 218 -1.46 30.90 -7.93
CA ASN A 218 -1.34 32.01 -8.86
C ASN A 218 0.14 32.42 -9.07
N SER A 219 0.38 33.43 -9.90
CA SER A 219 1.73 33.97 -10.18
C SER A 219 2.48 34.48 -8.95
N ASP A 220 1.77 34.85 -7.88
CA ASP A 220 2.34 35.30 -6.63
C ASP A 220 2.61 34.14 -5.66
N ASN A 221 2.46 32.90 -6.13
CA ASN A 221 2.62 31.67 -5.37
C ASN A 221 1.60 31.50 -4.20
N ILE A 222 0.47 32.18 -4.29
CA ILE A 222 -0.64 32.08 -3.32
C ILE A 222 -1.57 30.96 -3.78
N VAL A 223 -2.13 30.20 -2.83
CA VAL A 223 -3.13 29.16 -3.13
C VAL A 223 -4.32 29.78 -3.85
N ASP A 224 -4.58 29.26 -5.05
CA ASP A 224 -5.69 29.66 -5.91
C ASP A 224 -6.28 28.41 -6.56
N LEU A 225 -7.49 28.06 -6.15
CA LEU A 225 -8.20 26.87 -6.60
C LEU A 225 -9.06 27.10 -7.84
N SER A 226 -9.02 28.29 -8.45
CA SER A 226 -9.83 28.61 -9.64
C SER A 226 -9.47 27.79 -10.87
N ARG A 227 -8.25 27.24 -10.92
CA ARG A 227 -7.71 26.49 -12.07
C ARG A 227 -7.48 25.00 -11.79
N VAL A 228 -7.97 24.47 -10.65
CA VAL A 228 -7.70 23.07 -10.23
C VAL A 228 -8.30 22.00 -11.17
N PHE A 229 -9.24 22.39 -12.00
CA PHE A 229 -9.85 21.48 -13.00
C PHE A 229 -9.19 21.58 -14.38
N GLU A 230 -8.14 22.39 -14.53
CA GLU A 230 -7.35 22.44 -15.75
C GLU A 230 -6.36 21.28 -15.83
N PHE A 231 -6.19 20.76 -17.04
CA PHE A 231 -5.20 19.73 -17.32
C PHE A 231 -3.82 20.38 -17.47
N SER A 232 -2.94 20.17 -16.51
CA SER A 232 -1.63 20.82 -16.50
C SER A 232 -0.63 20.15 -17.45
N ARG A 233 0.42 20.89 -17.82
CA ARG A 233 1.56 20.34 -18.57
C ARG A 233 2.25 19.19 -17.80
N ASP A 234 2.42 19.33 -16.50
CA ASP A 234 3.06 18.29 -15.69
C ASP A 234 2.20 17.02 -15.61
N LEU A 235 0.86 17.15 -15.65
CA LEU A 235 -0.03 15.99 -15.71
C LEU A 235 0.05 15.29 -17.09
N GLU A 236 0.20 16.06 -18.19
CA GLU A 236 0.45 15.49 -19.52
C GLU A 236 1.77 14.72 -19.53
N THR A 237 2.86 15.31 -19.03
CA THR A 237 4.16 14.64 -18.96
C THR A 237 4.11 13.37 -18.08
N ALA A 238 3.37 13.40 -16.95
CA ALA A 238 3.15 12.20 -16.14
C ALA A 238 2.41 11.10 -16.91
N HIS A 239 1.47 11.46 -17.77
CA HIS A 239 0.80 10.52 -18.67
C HIS A 239 1.78 9.97 -19.73
N GLU A 240 2.63 10.80 -20.32
CA GLU A 240 3.65 10.35 -21.30
C GLU A 240 4.65 9.39 -20.63
N ILE A 241 5.09 9.66 -19.39
CA ILE A 241 5.93 8.74 -18.61
C ILE A 241 5.20 7.41 -18.39
N LEU A 242 3.91 7.43 -18.04
CA LEU A 242 3.13 6.20 -17.89
C LEU A 242 3.10 5.38 -19.18
N GLN A 243 2.87 6.03 -20.35
CA GLN A 243 2.90 5.34 -21.65
C GLN A 243 4.30 4.74 -21.91
N HIS A 244 5.37 5.51 -21.67
CA HIS A 244 6.74 5.06 -21.83
C HIS A 244 7.03 3.81 -20.98
N VAL A 245 6.65 3.79 -19.71
CA VAL A 245 6.79 2.63 -18.81
C VAL A 245 5.98 1.43 -19.30
N MET A 246 4.76 1.66 -19.82
CA MET A 246 3.91 0.61 -20.38
C MET A 246 4.44 0.01 -21.69
N ASP A 247 5.31 0.70 -22.40
CA ASP A 247 5.94 0.22 -23.62
C ASP A 247 7.29 -0.49 -23.32
N GLU A 248 7.94 -0.12 -22.21
CA GLU A 248 9.21 -0.73 -21.77
C GLU A 248 9.01 -2.04 -20.98
N TYR A 249 7.93 -2.15 -20.20
CA TYR A 249 7.67 -3.28 -19.30
C TYR A 249 6.37 -4.00 -19.67
N ASN A 250 6.29 -5.29 -19.36
CA ASN A 250 5.08 -6.06 -19.61
C ASN A 250 3.98 -5.74 -18.57
N ILE A 251 3.34 -4.59 -18.75
CA ILE A 251 2.25 -4.11 -17.91
C ILE A 251 0.91 -4.67 -18.38
N ASP A 252 0.10 -5.18 -17.44
CA ASP A 252 -1.29 -5.56 -17.71
C ASP A 252 -2.14 -4.30 -17.94
N ARG A 253 -2.41 -3.99 -19.20
CA ARG A 253 -3.18 -2.80 -19.60
C ARG A 253 -4.62 -2.80 -19.08
N ASN A 254 -5.12 -3.90 -18.53
CA ASN A 254 -6.42 -3.98 -17.87
C ASN A 254 -6.35 -3.74 -16.35
N ARG A 255 -5.14 -3.65 -15.79
CA ARG A 255 -4.91 -3.45 -14.35
C ARG A 255 -3.95 -2.28 -14.10
N ILE A 256 -4.25 -1.12 -14.68
CA ILE A 256 -3.56 0.15 -14.43
C ILE A 256 -4.44 0.96 -13.50
N TYR A 257 -3.85 1.46 -12.42
CA TYR A 257 -4.55 2.19 -11.38
C TYR A 257 -3.94 3.58 -11.20
N SER A 258 -4.75 4.55 -10.76
CA SER A 258 -4.28 5.88 -10.41
C SER A 258 -4.73 6.28 -9.02
N THR A 259 -3.83 6.90 -8.28
CA THR A 259 -4.10 7.47 -6.96
C THR A 259 -3.30 8.75 -6.78
N GLY A 260 -3.75 9.62 -5.91
CA GLY A 260 -3.05 10.85 -5.59
C GLY A 260 -3.73 11.62 -4.49
N LEU A 261 -2.97 12.51 -3.86
CA LEU A 261 -3.42 13.30 -2.72
C LEU A 261 -3.33 14.81 -3.00
N SER A 262 -4.27 15.58 -2.44
CA SER A 262 -4.27 17.04 -2.55
C SER A 262 -4.23 17.47 -4.02
N GLN A 263 -3.18 18.18 -4.48
CA GLN A 263 -2.95 18.51 -5.89
C GLN A 263 -2.98 17.28 -6.79
N GLY A 264 -2.38 16.15 -6.36
CA GLY A 264 -2.45 14.86 -7.04
C GLY A 264 -3.83 14.21 -7.00
N GLY A 265 -4.66 14.51 -6.01
CA GLY A 265 -6.07 14.11 -5.93
C GLY A 265 -6.90 14.73 -7.07
N TYR A 266 -6.72 16.04 -7.32
CA TYR A 266 -7.29 16.70 -8.51
C TYR A 266 -6.69 16.12 -9.80
N GLY A 267 -5.37 15.95 -9.85
CA GLY A 267 -4.69 15.34 -11.00
C GLY A 267 -5.25 13.97 -11.33
N THR A 268 -5.56 13.17 -10.31
CA THR A 268 -6.20 11.85 -10.48
C THR A 268 -7.58 11.97 -11.15
N PHE A 269 -8.43 12.91 -10.72
CA PHE A 269 -9.70 13.18 -11.40
C PHE A 269 -9.49 13.69 -12.84
N ASN A 270 -8.65 14.70 -13.02
CA ASN A 270 -8.40 15.33 -14.31
C ASN A 270 -7.86 14.32 -15.33
N LEU A 271 -6.94 13.44 -14.91
CA LEU A 271 -6.36 12.41 -15.76
C LEU A 271 -7.41 11.37 -16.19
N ASN A 272 -8.25 10.92 -15.24
CA ASN A 272 -9.31 9.97 -15.57
C ASN A 272 -10.45 10.58 -16.42
N VAL A 273 -10.76 11.86 -16.25
CA VAL A 273 -11.71 12.58 -17.14
C VAL A 273 -11.15 12.69 -18.55
N ARG A 274 -9.85 12.96 -18.69
CA ARG A 274 -9.19 13.07 -19.99
C ARG A 274 -9.04 11.74 -20.71
N TYR A 275 -8.74 10.67 -19.95
CA TYR A 275 -8.50 9.31 -20.45
C TYR A 275 -9.38 8.29 -19.70
N PRO A 276 -10.70 8.30 -19.93
CA PRO A 276 -11.65 7.52 -19.13
C PRO A 276 -11.44 6.00 -19.24
N ASP A 277 -10.84 5.51 -20.32
CA ASP A 277 -10.62 4.09 -20.57
C ASP A 277 -9.20 3.60 -20.17
N LEU A 278 -8.35 4.49 -19.64
CA LEU A 278 -6.95 4.15 -19.34
C LEU A 278 -6.84 3.31 -18.06
N PHE A 279 -7.49 3.72 -16.98
CA PHE A 279 -7.34 3.10 -15.67
C PHE A 279 -8.49 2.12 -15.34
N ALA A 280 -8.16 1.05 -14.63
CA ALA A 280 -9.12 0.09 -14.10
C ALA A 280 -9.87 0.64 -12.87
N ALA A 281 -9.18 1.43 -12.05
CA ALA A 281 -9.75 2.12 -10.89
C ALA A 281 -8.96 3.38 -10.56
N MET A 282 -9.58 4.26 -9.75
CA MET A 282 -8.92 5.45 -9.21
C MET A 282 -9.25 5.67 -7.73
N VAL A 283 -8.23 6.15 -6.99
CA VAL A 283 -8.33 6.50 -5.56
C VAL A 283 -7.85 7.94 -5.36
N PRO A 284 -8.70 8.96 -5.59
CA PRO A 284 -8.37 10.35 -5.32
C PRO A 284 -8.59 10.70 -3.84
N ILE A 285 -7.64 11.42 -3.23
CA ILE A 285 -7.68 11.78 -1.80
C ILE A 285 -7.50 13.29 -1.63
N ALA A 286 -8.33 13.93 -0.80
CA ALA A 286 -8.28 15.36 -0.49
C ALA A 286 -8.18 16.23 -1.75
N GLY A 287 -8.97 15.93 -2.78
CA GLY A 287 -9.01 16.64 -4.06
C GLY A 287 -10.42 16.79 -4.57
N GLY A 288 -10.60 16.87 -5.89
CA GLY A 288 -11.93 16.94 -6.50
C GLY A 288 -11.87 16.88 -8.03
N GLY A 289 -13.01 16.71 -8.65
CA GLY A 289 -13.18 16.73 -10.10
C GLY A 289 -14.15 17.82 -10.55
N ASP A 290 -14.00 18.29 -11.79
CA ASP A 290 -14.95 19.24 -12.39
C ASP A 290 -16.36 18.61 -12.44
N PRO A 291 -17.34 19.14 -11.68
CA PRO A 291 -18.69 18.57 -11.62
C PRO A 291 -19.37 18.48 -13.00
N ASN A 292 -18.97 19.35 -13.94
CA ASN A 292 -19.53 19.36 -15.30
C ASN A 292 -18.92 18.30 -16.21
N LYS A 293 -17.79 17.67 -15.83
CA LYS A 293 -17.05 16.72 -16.67
C LYS A 293 -16.99 15.31 -16.11
N VAL A 294 -17.06 15.15 -14.77
CA VAL A 294 -16.87 13.84 -14.13
C VAL A 294 -17.96 12.80 -14.45
N HIS A 295 -19.06 13.21 -15.10
CA HIS A 295 -20.12 12.28 -15.55
C HIS A 295 -19.59 11.18 -16.50
N VAL A 296 -18.47 11.41 -17.21
CA VAL A 296 -17.81 10.40 -18.06
C VAL A 296 -17.25 9.24 -17.24
N LEU A 297 -17.08 9.41 -15.92
CA LEU A 297 -16.54 8.42 -14.99
C LEU A 297 -17.63 7.55 -14.35
N LYS A 298 -18.89 7.61 -14.78
CA LYS A 298 -20.02 6.89 -14.18
C LYS A 298 -19.80 5.37 -14.06
N ASP A 299 -19.09 4.76 -14.99
CA ASP A 299 -18.80 3.32 -15.01
C ASP A 299 -17.42 2.97 -14.43
N LYS A 300 -16.66 3.99 -13.96
CA LYS A 300 -15.33 3.82 -13.37
C LYS A 300 -15.42 3.36 -11.91
N PRO A 301 -14.71 2.31 -11.49
CA PRO A 301 -14.46 2.03 -10.09
C PRO A 301 -13.68 3.18 -9.43
N ILE A 302 -14.32 3.84 -8.47
CA ILE A 302 -13.77 4.99 -7.72
C ILE A 302 -13.96 4.74 -6.24
N TRP A 303 -12.91 5.01 -5.44
CA TRP A 303 -13.03 5.16 -4.01
C TRP A 303 -12.33 6.45 -3.58
N ALA A 304 -13.10 7.50 -3.35
CA ALA A 304 -12.60 8.81 -2.95
C ALA A 304 -12.55 8.94 -1.42
N PHE A 305 -11.58 9.73 -0.92
CA PHE A 305 -11.41 10.02 0.50
C PHE A 305 -11.22 11.52 0.71
N HIS A 306 -11.84 12.06 1.79
CA HIS A 306 -11.63 13.44 2.20
C HIS A 306 -11.97 13.59 3.69
N ALA A 307 -11.41 14.60 4.38
CA ALA A 307 -11.82 14.96 5.73
C ALA A 307 -12.76 16.19 5.69
N GLU A 308 -13.82 16.16 6.50
CA GLU A 308 -14.79 17.24 6.60
C GLU A 308 -14.16 18.55 7.06
N ASP A 309 -13.12 18.46 7.92
CA ASP A 309 -12.41 19.59 8.53
C ASP A 309 -11.16 20.03 7.74
N ASP A 310 -11.05 19.68 6.44
CA ASP A 310 -9.91 20.08 5.60
C ASP A 310 -9.89 21.61 5.42
N PRO A 311 -8.86 22.32 5.97
CA PRO A 311 -8.78 23.78 5.89
C PRO A 311 -8.12 24.28 4.59
N VAL A 312 -7.60 23.37 3.75
CA VAL A 312 -6.83 23.71 2.54
C VAL A 312 -7.67 23.49 1.29
N ILE A 313 -8.28 22.30 1.18
CA ILE A 313 -9.14 21.93 0.07
C ILE A 313 -10.57 21.72 0.61
N PRO A 314 -11.54 22.56 0.18
CA PRO A 314 -12.91 22.39 0.61
C PRO A 314 -13.43 20.99 0.27
N VAL A 315 -13.98 20.29 1.25
CA VAL A 315 -14.53 18.93 1.10
C VAL A 315 -15.62 18.87 0.02
N GLU A 316 -16.28 20.02 -0.24
CA GLU A 316 -17.29 20.20 -1.29
C GLU A 316 -16.74 19.85 -2.68
N HIS A 317 -15.44 20.01 -2.93
CA HIS A 317 -14.86 19.66 -4.23
C HIS A 317 -14.95 18.15 -4.50
N THR A 318 -14.74 17.31 -3.48
CA THR A 318 -14.98 15.86 -3.60
C THR A 318 -16.48 15.55 -3.60
N ARG A 319 -17.26 16.13 -2.67
CA ARG A 319 -18.72 15.91 -2.57
C ARG A 319 -19.42 16.18 -3.90
N ASN A 320 -19.13 17.34 -4.53
CA ASN A 320 -19.72 17.74 -5.80
C ASN A 320 -19.34 16.77 -6.94
N ALA A 321 -18.07 16.37 -7.02
CA ALA A 321 -17.63 15.40 -8.02
C ALA A 321 -18.34 14.05 -7.86
N ILE A 322 -18.40 13.52 -6.64
CA ILE A 322 -19.04 12.24 -6.32
C ILE A 322 -20.55 12.30 -6.59
N ASN A 323 -21.22 13.41 -6.23
CA ASN A 323 -22.65 13.59 -6.48
C ASN A 323 -22.94 13.66 -7.99
N SER A 324 -22.15 14.40 -8.77
CA SER A 324 -22.32 14.47 -10.24
C SER A 324 -22.11 13.10 -10.91
N ILE A 325 -21.18 12.27 -10.42
CA ILE A 325 -21.01 10.91 -10.91
C ILE A 325 -22.23 10.04 -10.57
N ARG A 326 -22.78 10.16 -9.36
CA ARG A 326 -24.00 9.45 -8.94
C ARG A 326 -25.22 9.88 -9.73
N GLU A 327 -25.39 11.17 -10.00
CA GLU A 327 -26.46 11.73 -10.82
C GLU A 327 -26.38 11.21 -12.26
N ALA A 328 -25.17 10.94 -12.76
CA ALA A 328 -24.95 10.30 -14.07
C ALA A 328 -25.22 8.78 -14.07
N GLY A 329 -25.60 8.20 -12.92
CA GLY A 329 -25.88 6.77 -12.77
C GLY A 329 -24.69 5.92 -12.31
N GLY A 330 -23.57 6.55 -11.92
CA GLY A 330 -22.40 5.86 -11.39
C GLY A 330 -22.57 5.46 -9.91
N ASN A 331 -21.71 4.56 -9.42
CA ASN A 331 -21.71 4.09 -8.04
C ASN A 331 -20.33 4.21 -7.37
N PRO A 332 -19.77 5.43 -7.25
CA PRO A 332 -18.48 5.62 -6.58
C PRO A 332 -18.58 5.38 -5.08
N LEU A 333 -17.55 4.74 -4.51
CA LEU A 333 -17.33 4.70 -3.06
C LEU A 333 -16.77 6.04 -2.60
N TYR A 334 -17.23 6.50 -1.45
CA TYR A 334 -16.73 7.72 -0.83
C TYR A 334 -16.66 7.55 0.68
N THR A 335 -15.47 7.77 1.23
CA THR A 335 -15.23 7.84 2.67
C THR A 335 -14.93 9.28 3.05
N GLU A 336 -15.83 9.89 3.80
CA GLU A 336 -15.65 11.19 4.40
C GLU A 336 -15.33 11.01 5.88
N TYR A 337 -14.15 11.48 6.29
CA TYR A 337 -13.75 11.43 7.69
C TYR A 337 -14.39 12.60 8.45
N SER A 338 -15.08 12.28 9.55
CA SER A 338 -15.72 13.29 10.42
C SER A 338 -14.68 14.28 10.96
N SER A 339 -15.07 15.53 11.10
CA SER A 339 -14.30 16.61 11.74
C SER A 339 -13.86 16.29 13.17
N GLU A 340 -14.56 15.39 13.87
CA GLU A 340 -14.17 14.91 15.20
C GLU A 340 -12.84 14.17 15.20
N LEU A 341 -12.46 13.53 14.08
CA LEU A 341 -11.19 12.80 13.92
C LEU A 341 -10.00 13.74 13.70
N ARG A 342 -10.24 15.00 13.36
CA ARG A 342 -9.23 16.06 13.21
C ARG A 342 -8.09 15.73 12.25
N TYR A 343 -8.39 15.05 11.15
CA TYR A 343 -7.39 14.78 10.13
C TYR A 343 -7.01 16.02 9.31
N GLY A 344 -7.91 17.00 9.22
CA GLY A 344 -7.69 18.21 8.43
C GLY A 344 -7.30 17.87 6.99
N HIS A 345 -6.25 18.51 6.47
CA HIS A 345 -5.77 18.22 5.11
C HIS A 345 -5.09 16.85 4.96
N ALA A 346 -4.78 16.16 6.07
CA ALA A 346 -3.99 14.91 6.04
C ALA A 346 -4.84 13.63 5.95
N SER A 347 -6.02 13.68 5.33
CA SER A 347 -6.91 12.51 5.15
C SER A 347 -6.28 11.34 4.37
N TRP A 348 -5.15 11.57 3.68
CA TRP A 348 -4.37 10.50 3.05
C TRP A 348 -3.69 9.56 4.05
N VAL A 349 -3.43 10.01 5.28
CA VAL A 349 -2.83 9.15 6.31
C VAL A 349 -3.74 7.96 6.62
N PRO A 350 -5.01 8.14 7.04
CA PRO A 350 -5.90 6.99 7.24
C PRO A 350 -6.31 6.30 5.94
N ALA A 351 -6.36 7.01 4.80
CA ALA A 351 -6.73 6.40 3.52
C ALA A 351 -5.68 5.38 3.04
N TYR A 352 -4.39 5.74 3.01
CA TYR A 352 -3.32 4.80 2.63
C TYR A 352 -3.02 3.74 3.70
N ASN A 353 -3.51 3.90 4.92
CA ASN A 353 -3.49 2.86 5.95
C ASN A 353 -4.72 1.93 5.88
N ASN A 354 -5.65 2.17 4.97
CA ASN A 354 -6.85 1.35 4.81
C ASN A 354 -6.55 0.13 3.91
N GLN A 355 -6.27 -1.03 4.52
CA GLN A 355 -5.99 -2.25 3.78
C GLN A 355 -7.17 -2.70 2.89
N GLN A 356 -8.41 -2.42 3.29
CA GLN A 356 -9.58 -2.74 2.47
C GLN A 356 -9.59 -1.95 1.16
N MET A 357 -9.13 -0.69 1.18
CA MET A 357 -8.99 0.13 -0.03
C MET A 357 -7.91 -0.43 -0.94
N ILE A 358 -6.76 -0.82 -0.40
CA ILE A 358 -5.65 -1.40 -1.17
C ILE A 358 -6.11 -2.71 -1.85
N ASP A 359 -6.70 -3.62 -1.06
CA ASP A 359 -7.20 -4.89 -1.57
C ASP A 359 -8.33 -4.69 -2.61
N TRP A 360 -9.23 -3.72 -2.37
CA TRP A 360 -10.30 -3.36 -3.31
C TRP A 360 -9.74 -2.86 -4.65
N MET A 361 -8.72 -2.00 -4.64
CA MET A 361 -8.17 -1.42 -5.87
C MET A 361 -7.57 -2.52 -6.77
N PHE A 362 -6.81 -3.45 -6.20
CA PHE A 362 -6.21 -4.55 -6.97
C PHE A 362 -7.22 -5.59 -7.48
N GLN A 363 -8.44 -5.61 -6.96
CA GLN A 363 -9.53 -6.46 -7.48
C GLN A 363 -10.19 -5.89 -8.74
N GLN A 364 -9.95 -4.59 -9.06
CA GLN A 364 -10.57 -3.96 -10.21
C GLN A 364 -9.82 -4.32 -11.49
N VAL A 365 -10.56 -4.70 -12.51
CA VAL A 365 -10.05 -5.03 -13.86
C VAL A 365 -10.91 -4.31 -14.88
N LYS A 366 -10.31 -3.70 -15.89
CA LYS A 366 -11.08 -3.11 -17.00
C LYS A 366 -11.90 -4.20 -17.70
N LYS A 367 -13.14 -3.85 -18.01
CA LYS A 367 -14.05 -4.70 -18.78
C LYS A 367 -13.79 -4.58 -20.28
#